data_805fc98caa4e4e2ba19b2002814920ed
#
_entry.id   805fc98caa4e4e2ba19b2002814920ed
#
_cell.length_a   1.000
_cell.length_b   1.000
_cell.length_c   1.000
_cell.angle_alpha   90.00
_cell.angle_beta   90.00
_cell.angle_gamma   90.00
#
_symmetry.space_group_name_H-M   'P 1'
#
loop_
_entity.id
_entity.type
_entity.pdbx_description
1 polymer ?
#
loop_
_entity_poly.entity_id
_entity_poly.type
_entity_poly.pdbx_seq_one_letter_code
_entity_poly.pdbx_strand_id
1 'polypeptide(L)'
;YTQSLLAAVPKLGEMHGKALPEPLKLMNAPEGTPAPKPIEGTDRVLLRVENLVTRFPVKGGLLRRTIANVHAVEDVSLTINSGQTLSLVGESGCGKSTAGRSILRLVEPLSGKIDLDGTDIMALNQNDLRKARRHMQMIFQDPFASLNPQMQLSHQVAEPMQNFESISASERNDRVARLFDRVQLPRAFMSRYPHELSGGQRQRVAIARALALNPKLIIADEAVSALDVSVQAEVLNLMMELQADLGLSYLFISHDM
;
A
#
# COMPACT_ATOMS: atom_id res chain seq x y z
N TYR A 1 5.80 29.88 -7.46
CA TYR A 1 6.32 28.61 -7.00
C TYR A 1 6.04 28.40 -5.49
N THR A 2 6.52 29.28 -4.61
CA THR A 2 6.33 29.16 -3.15
C THR A 2 4.86 29.22 -2.72
N GLN A 3 4.04 30.09 -3.31
CA GLN A 3 2.60 30.17 -3.02
C GLN A 3 1.85 28.91 -3.46
N SER A 4 2.25 28.30 -4.57
CA SER A 4 1.67 27.06 -5.08
C SER A 4 2.08 25.84 -4.21
N LEU A 5 3.33 25.83 -3.71
CA LEU A 5 3.78 24.83 -2.73
C LEU A 5 2.97 24.91 -1.44
N LEU A 6 2.77 26.13 -0.90
CA LEU A 6 1.97 26.32 0.32
C LEU A 6 0.50 25.94 0.13
N ALA A 7 -0.04 26.08 -1.09
CA ALA A 7 -1.40 25.67 -1.41
C ALA A 7 -1.57 24.14 -1.55
N ALA A 8 -0.48 23.41 -1.85
CA ALA A 8 -0.48 21.95 -1.96
C ALA A 8 -0.27 21.24 -0.62
N VAL A 9 0.12 21.96 0.45
CA VAL A 9 0.28 21.38 1.79
C VAL A 9 -1.09 21.23 2.44
N PRO A 10 -1.51 20.01 2.82
CA PRO A 10 -2.75 19.80 3.55
C PRO A 10 -2.72 20.54 4.89
N LYS A 11 -3.81 21.24 5.20
CA LYS A 11 -3.93 21.92 6.50
C LYS A 11 -4.63 21.01 7.50
N LEU A 12 -4.08 20.92 8.70
CA LEU A 12 -4.67 20.15 9.78
C LEU A 12 -6.13 20.62 10.02
N GLY A 13 -7.08 19.69 9.99
CA GLY A 13 -8.50 19.99 10.19
C GLY A 13 -9.27 20.47 8.96
N GLU A 14 -8.64 20.65 7.78
CA GLU A 14 -9.32 21.11 6.56
C GLU A 14 -10.44 20.17 6.10
N MET A 15 -10.31 18.89 6.46
CA MET A 15 -11.30 17.83 6.16
C MET A 15 -12.27 17.56 7.33
N HIS A 16 -12.15 18.32 8.44
CA HIS A 16 -13.02 18.10 9.60
C HIS A 16 -14.49 18.35 9.26
N GLY A 17 -15.35 17.37 9.51
CA GLY A 17 -16.78 17.44 9.21
C GLY A 17 -17.15 17.09 7.75
N LYS A 18 -16.19 16.78 6.89
CA LYS A 18 -16.48 16.28 5.53
C LYS A 18 -16.62 14.77 5.54
N ALA A 19 -17.66 14.26 4.88
CA ALA A 19 -17.96 12.83 4.82
C ALA A 19 -16.92 12.04 3.97
N LEU A 20 -16.24 12.71 3.05
CA LEU A 20 -15.26 12.11 2.13
C LEU A 20 -14.04 13.02 1.99
N PRO A 21 -12.84 12.43 1.78
CA PRO A 21 -11.66 13.22 1.50
C PRO A 21 -11.81 13.94 0.15
N GLU A 22 -11.38 15.20 0.10
CA GLU A 22 -11.30 15.96 -1.15
C GLU A 22 -9.91 15.80 -1.77
N PRO A 23 -9.79 15.81 -3.11
CA PRO A 23 -8.50 15.77 -3.78
C PRO A 23 -7.60 16.92 -3.34
N LEU A 24 -6.33 16.62 -3.12
CA LEU A 24 -5.32 17.64 -2.83
C LEU A 24 -5.14 18.54 -4.06
N LYS A 25 -5.01 19.85 -3.83
CA LYS A 25 -4.79 20.82 -4.90
C LYS A 25 -3.42 20.59 -5.53
N LEU A 26 -3.40 20.25 -6.82
CA LEU A 26 -2.18 20.11 -7.59
C LEU A 26 -1.71 21.46 -8.14
N MET A 27 -0.39 21.67 -8.18
CA MET A 27 0.20 22.91 -8.68
C MET A 27 -0.13 23.18 -10.17
N ASN A 28 -0.36 22.13 -10.96
CA ASN A 28 -0.61 22.18 -12.39
C ASN A 28 -1.88 21.39 -12.78
N ALA A 29 -2.86 21.26 -11.89
CA ALA A 29 -4.10 20.58 -12.23
C ALA A 29 -4.81 21.35 -13.36
N PRO A 30 -5.24 20.68 -14.45
CA PRO A 30 -6.14 21.29 -15.42
C PRO A 30 -7.42 21.76 -14.69
N GLU A 31 -7.86 22.99 -15.00
CA GLU A 31 -9.15 23.47 -14.52
C GLU A 31 -10.26 22.49 -14.95
N GLY A 32 -11.01 21.97 -13.98
CA GLY A 32 -12.10 21.05 -14.25
C GLY A 32 -11.79 19.56 -14.01
N THR A 33 -10.68 19.22 -13.34
CA THR A 33 -10.47 17.82 -12.89
C THR A 33 -11.67 17.38 -12.04
N PRO A 34 -12.46 16.36 -12.46
CA PRO A 34 -13.64 15.94 -11.71
C PRO A 34 -13.20 15.46 -10.33
N ALA A 35 -13.95 15.85 -9.31
CA ALA A 35 -13.78 15.27 -7.97
C ALA A 35 -13.94 13.74 -8.03
N PRO A 36 -13.16 12.98 -7.26
CA PRO A 36 -13.32 11.53 -7.17
C PRO A 36 -14.78 11.21 -6.84
N LYS A 37 -15.31 10.20 -7.51
CA LYS A 37 -16.67 9.74 -7.20
C LYS A 37 -16.73 9.32 -5.73
N PRO A 38 -17.81 9.67 -5.00
CA PRO A 38 -17.99 9.20 -3.64
C PRO A 38 -17.94 7.67 -3.62
N ILE A 39 -17.11 7.12 -2.76
CA ILE A 39 -17.14 5.69 -2.49
C ILE A 39 -18.33 5.50 -1.52
N GLU A 40 -19.36 4.82 -1.96
CA GLU A 40 -20.38 4.34 -1.04
C GLU A 40 -19.70 3.35 -0.09
N GLY A 41 -19.33 3.84 1.09
CA GLY A 41 -18.79 3.00 2.16
C GLY A 41 -19.79 1.91 2.47
N THR A 42 -19.41 0.66 2.31
CA THR A 42 -20.24 -0.46 2.73
C THR A 42 -19.97 -0.73 4.20
N ASP A 43 -20.99 -1.05 4.99
CA ASP A 43 -20.83 -1.51 6.39
C ASP A 43 -20.17 -2.90 6.47
N ARG A 44 -19.76 -3.46 5.34
CA ARG A 44 -19.11 -4.76 5.26
C ARG A 44 -17.70 -4.67 5.74
N VAL A 45 -17.38 -5.34 6.83
CA VAL A 45 -16.01 -5.49 7.34
C VAL A 45 -15.18 -6.31 6.35
N LEU A 46 -14.09 -5.72 5.86
CA LEU A 46 -13.11 -6.38 4.99
C LEU A 46 -11.94 -6.95 5.80
N LEU A 47 -11.37 -6.18 6.72
CA LEU A 47 -10.29 -6.60 7.60
C LEU A 47 -10.68 -6.37 9.05
N ARG A 48 -10.51 -7.39 9.88
CA ARG A 48 -10.59 -7.28 11.34
C ARG A 48 -9.34 -7.86 11.97
N VAL A 49 -8.69 -7.08 12.78
CA VAL A 49 -7.52 -7.48 13.58
C VAL A 49 -7.89 -7.32 15.04
N GLU A 50 -7.64 -8.35 15.85
CA GLU A 50 -7.97 -8.39 17.27
C GLU A 50 -6.75 -8.82 18.07
N ASN A 51 -6.35 -8.01 19.06
CA ASN A 51 -5.29 -8.27 20.04
C ASN A 51 -3.97 -8.76 19.40
N LEU A 52 -3.56 -8.11 18.31
CA LEU A 52 -2.34 -8.48 17.57
C LEU A 52 -1.10 -8.18 18.40
N VAL A 53 -0.26 -9.22 18.58
CA VAL A 53 1.02 -9.12 19.27
C VAL A 53 2.14 -9.63 18.37
N THR A 54 3.19 -8.82 18.21
CA THR A 54 4.39 -9.19 17.46
C THR A 54 5.63 -8.81 18.25
N ARG A 55 6.48 -9.81 18.53
CA ARG A 55 7.72 -9.64 19.29
C ARG A 55 8.89 -10.24 18.53
N PHE A 56 10.04 -9.59 18.62
CA PHE A 56 11.28 -10.09 18.04
C PHE A 56 12.22 -10.60 19.12
N PRO A 57 12.62 -11.90 19.09
CA PRO A 57 13.54 -12.45 20.07
C PRO A 57 14.95 -11.88 19.86
N VAL A 58 15.52 -11.30 20.91
CA VAL A 58 16.92 -10.91 20.98
C VAL A 58 17.73 -12.12 21.43
N LYS A 59 18.56 -12.63 20.54
CA LYS A 59 19.42 -13.79 20.79
C LYS A 59 20.79 -13.33 21.28
N GLY A 60 21.28 -13.96 22.36
CA GLY A 60 22.60 -13.66 22.93
C GLY A 60 23.34 -14.91 23.41
N GLY A 61 24.65 -14.71 23.72
CA GLY A 61 25.55 -15.78 24.15
C GLY A 61 25.98 -16.74 23.03
N LEU A 62 26.94 -17.64 23.36
CA LEU A 62 27.52 -18.61 22.42
C LEU A 62 26.46 -19.58 21.84
N LEU A 63 25.42 -19.88 22.60
CA LEU A 63 24.35 -20.81 22.23
C LEU A 63 23.13 -20.12 21.57
N ARG A 64 23.20 -18.82 21.24
CA ARG A 64 22.12 -18.04 20.61
C ARG A 64 20.75 -18.20 21.31
N ARG A 65 20.73 -18.28 22.64
CA ARG A 65 19.50 -18.35 23.42
C ARG A 65 18.81 -16.99 23.44
N THR A 66 17.45 -16.99 23.46
CA THR A 66 16.67 -15.76 23.62
C THR A 66 16.91 -15.20 25.01
N ILE A 67 17.47 -13.97 25.08
CA ILE A 67 17.78 -13.25 26.32
C ILE A 67 16.79 -12.12 26.61
N ALA A 68 16.10 -11.63 25.57
CA ALA A 68 15.07 -10.60 25.69
C ALA A 68 14.13 -10.65 24.46
N ASN A 69 13.03 -9.93 24.53
CA ASN A 69 12.14 -9.71 23.38
C ASN A 69 11.97 -8.21 23.15
N VAL A 70 12.04 -7.78 21.91
CA VAL A 70 11.59 -6.45 21.48
C VAL A 70 10.10 -6.52 21.25
N HIS A 71 9.32 -5.75 21.98
CA HIS A 71 7.87 -5.63 21.89
C HIS A 71 7.54 -4.63 20.77
N ALA A 72 7.35 -5.11 19.55
CA ALA A 72 7.15 -4.23 18.39
C ALA A 72 5.67 -3.88 18.19
N VAL A 73 4.76 -4.82 18.47
CA VAL A 73 3.31 -4.64 18.43
C VAL A 73 2.73 -5.33 19.66
N GLU A 74 1.96 -4.59 20.45
CA GLU A 74 1.32 -5.09 21.66
C GLU A 74 -0.16 -4.71 21.67
N ASP A 75 -1.01 -5.75 21.64
CA ASP A 75 -2.46 -5.66 21.79
C ASP A 75 -3.17 -4.68 20.83
N VAL A 76 -2.78 -4.71 19.54
CA VAL A 76 -3.35 -3.82 18.54
C VAL A 76 -4.61 -4.45 17.94
N SER A 77 -5.72 -3.69 17.98
CA SER A 77 -6.99 -4.06 17.35
C SER A 77 -7.44 -2.96 16.40
N LEU A 78 -7.90 -3.34 15.20
CA LEU A 78 -8.43 -2.42 14.19
C LEU A 78 -9.42 -3.11 13.26
N THR A 79 -10.26 -2.31 12.63
CA THR A 79 -11.24 -2.79 11.63
C THR A 79 -11.22 -1.87 10.42
N ILE A 80 -11.27 -2.44 9.22
CA ILE A 80 -11.38 -1.72 7.94
C ILE A 80 -12.59 -2.26 7.19
N ASN A 81 -13.52 -1.39 6.83
CA ASN A 81 -14.63 -1.74 5.98
C ASN A 81 -14.23 -1.73 4.50
N SER A 82 -15.00 -2.43 3.66
CA SER A 82 -14.77 -2.45 2.22
C SER A 82 -14.89 -1.04 1.63
N GLY A 83 -13.90 -0.62 0.82
CA GLY A 83 -13.80 0.72 0.26
C GLY A 83 -13.29 1.79 1.24
N GLN A 84 -12.94 1.45 2.49
CA GLN A 84 -12.49 2.39 3.50
C GLN A 84 -10.96 2.57 3.47
N THR A 85 -10.51 3.78 3.81
CA THR A 85 -9.11 4.07 4.18
C THR A 85 -9.01 4.23 5.70
N LEU A 86 -8.16 3.43 6.34
CA LEU A 86 -7.79 3.60 7.74
C LEU A 86 -6.33 4.07 7.80
N SER A 87 -6.07 5.15 8.53
CA SER A 87 -4.71 5.66 8.74
C SER A 87 -4.17 5.23 10.10
N LEU A 88 -2.98 4.65 10.10
CA LEU A 88 -2.20 4.30 11.28
C LEU A 88 -1.06 5.31 11.43
N VAL A 89 -1.21 6.22 12.37
CA VAL A 89 -0.28 7.34 12.59
C VAL A 89 0.42 7.19 13.93
N GLY A 90 1.67 7.66 14.04
CA GLY A 90 2.44 7.65 15.27
C GLY A 90 3.93 7.87 15.01
N GLU A 91 4.71 7.99 16.06
CA GLU A 91 6.16 8.25 15.99
C GLU A 91 6.94 7.19 15.23
N SER A 92 8.09 7.57 14.66
CA SER A 92 8.98 6.61 14.02
C SER A 92 9.45 5.54 15.01
N GLY A 93 9.44 4.28 14.57
CA GLY A 93 9.86 3.15 15.41
C GLY A 93 8.81 2.61 16.39
N CYS A 94 7.59 3.17 16.47
CA CYS A 94 6.53 2.67 17.38
C CYS A 94 5.84 1.37 16.90
N GLY A 95 6.29 0.73 15.82
CA GLY A 95 5.79 -0.58 15.38
C GLY A 95 4.77 -0.57 14.25
N LYS A 96 4.40 0.57 13.66
CA LYS A 96 3.40 0.67 12.58
C LYS A 96 3.68 -0.24 11.38
N SER A 97 4.88 -0.15 10.82
CA SER A 97 5.31 -1.00 9.68
C SER A 97 5.35 -2.48 10.08
N THR A 98 5.70 -2.77 11.33
CA THR A 98 5.64 -4.15 11.85
C THR A 98 4.20 -4.63 11.93
N ALA A 99 3.24 -3.80 12.38
CA ALA A 99 1.83 -4.16 12.40
C ALA A 99 1.31 -4.48 10.98
N GLY A 100 1.60 -3.61 9.99
CA GLY A 100 1.24 -3.86 8.58
C GLY A 100 1.83 -5.17 8.04
N ARG A 101 3.11 -5.44 8.30
CA ARG A 101 3.77 -6.68 7.87
C ARG A 101 3.23 -7.90 8.62
N SER A 102 2.82 -7.76 9.87
CA SER A 102 2.22 -8.83 10.66
C SER A 102 0.81 -9.16 10.17
N ILE A 103 0.01 -8.18 9.75
CA ILE A 103 -1.31 -8.40 9.14
C ILE A 103 -1.18 -9.27 7.87
N LEU A 104 -0.13 -9.05 7.06
CA LEU A 104 0.18 -9.88 5.89
C LEU A 104 0.88 -11.20 6.24
N ARG A 105 1.21 -11.43 7.51
CA ARG A 105 2.09 -12.52 7.98
C ARG A 105 3.42 -12.58 7.22
N LEU A 106 3.94 -11.44 6.77
CA LEU A 106 5.34 -11.30 6.32
C LEU A 106 6.29 -11.36 7.52
N VAL A 107 5.82 -10.86 8.66
CA VAL A 107 6.37 -11.10 9.99
C VAL A 107 5.33 -11.94 10.75
N GLU A 108 5.74 -13.07 11.28
CA GLU A 108 4.82 -13.97 11.99
C GLU A 108 4.43 -13.34 13.33
N PRO A 109 3.14 -13.08 13.60
CA PRO A 109 2.67 -12.62 14.90
C PRO A 109 2.83 -13.69 15.98
N LEU A 110 3.04 -13.27 17.20
CA LEU A 110 3.06 -14.17 18.36
C LEU A 110 1.65 -14.64 18.74
N SER A 111 0.68 -13.73 18.68
CA SER A 111 -0.73 -14.00 18.97
C SER A 111 -1.63 -12.93 18.35
N GLY A 112 -2.94 -13.15 18.44
CA GLY A 112 -3.99 -12.28 17.91
C GLY A 112 -4.81 -13.00 16.88
N LYS A 113 -5.80 -12.32 16.32
CA LYS A 113 -6.66 -12.82 15.24
C LYS A 113 -6.63 -11.82 14.08
N ILE A 114 -6.55 -12.35 12.87
CA ILE A 114 -6.58 -11.57 11.63
C ILE A 114 -7.62 -12.20 10.72
N ASP A 115 -8.75 -11.57 10.53
CA ASP A 115 -9.80 -11.98 9.60
C ASP A 115 -9.79 -11.07 8.38
N LEU A 116 -9.64 -11.64 7.19
CA LEU A 116 -9.74 -10.95 5.91
C LEU A 116 -10.95 -11.51 5.15
N ASP A 117 -12.00 -10.72 5.03
CA ASP A 117 -13.22 -11.06 4.29
C ASP A 117 -13.82 -12.43 4.70
N GLY A 118 -13.85 -12.71 6.01
CA GLY A 118 -14.32 -13.97 6.59
C GLY A 118 -13.29 -15.10 6.61
N THR A 119 -12.04 -14.85 6.22
CA THR A 119 -10.95 -15.84 6.25
C THR A 119 -10.01 -15.55 7.40
N ASP A 120 -9.86 -16.49 8.34
CA ASP A 120 -8.86 -16.39 9.41
C ASP A 120 -7.45 -16.62 8.85
N ILE A 121 -6.71 -15.54 8.72
CA ILE A 121 -5.35 -15.53 8.17
C ILE A 121 -4.36 -16.25 9.07
N MET A 122 -4.59 -16.26 10.40
CA MET A 122 -3.69 -16.91 11.35
C MET A 122 -3.76 -18.46 11.28
N ALA A 123 -4.92 -19.00 10.92
CA ALA A 123 -5.13 -20.45 10.79
C ALA A 123 -4.59 -21.04 9.48
N LEU A 124 -4.23 -20.21 8.49
CA LEU A 124 -3.81 -20.68 7.17
C LEU A 124 -2.42 -21.33 7.19
N ASN A 125 -2.27 -22.46 6.49
CA ASN A 125 -0.96 -22.98 6.12
C ASN A 125 -0.28 -22.11 5.07
N GLN A 126 1.02 -22.35 4.78
CA GLN A 126 1.82 -21.50 3.87
C GLN A 126 1.25 -21.43 2.45
N ASN A 127 0.68 -22.51 1.92
CA ASN A 127 0.12 -22.53 0.56
C ASN A 127 -1.17 -21.70 0.47
N ASP A 128 -2.05 -21.84 1.46
CA ASP A 128 -3.30 -21.09 1.50
C ASP A 128 -3.08 -19.62 1.88
N LEU A 129 -2.10 -19.33 2.75
CA LEU A 129 -1.64 -17.97 3.03
C LEU A 129 -1.10 -17.29 1.76
N ARG A 130 -0.32 -18.02 0.94
CA ARG A 130 0.13 -17.49 -0.37
C ARG A 130 -1.06 -17.11 -1.25
N LYS A 131 -2.10 -17.95 -1.32
CA LYS A 131 -3.33 -17.63 -2.08
C LYS A 131 -4.07 -16.43 -1.49
N ALA A 132 -4.20 -16.34 -0.16
CA ALA A 132 -4.86 -15.22 0.51
C ALA A 132 -4.14 -13.89 0.25
N ARG A 133 -2.80 -13.88 0.17
CA ARG A 133 -1.99 -12.69 -0.11
C ARG A 133 -2.25 -12.05 -1.48
N ARG A 134 -2.87 -12.75 -2.44
CA ARG A 134 -3.29 -12.09 -3.69
C ARG A 134 -4.37 -11.01 -3.45
N HIS A 135 -5.15 -11.14 -2.37
CA HIS A 135 -6.22 -10.20 -2.02
C HIS A 135 -5.75 -9.06 -1.12
N MET A 136 -4.53 -9.14 -0.59
CA MET A 136 -3.93 -8.14 0.26
C MET A 136 -2.48 -7.89 -0.18
N GLN A 137 -2.18 -6.67 -0.61
CA GLN A 137 -0.88 -6.30 -1.15
C GLN A 137 -0.24 -5.21 -0.32
N MET A 138 1.06 -5.01 -0.48
CA MET A 138 1.81 -3.99 0.23
C MET A 138 2.58 -3.10 -0.73
N ILE A 139 2.50 -1.80 -0.49
CA ILE A 139 3.39 -0.80 -1.07
C ILE A 139 4.39 -0.43 0.02
N PHE A 140 5.67 -0.69 -0.23
CA PHE A 140 6.74 -0.47 0.73
C PHE A 140 7.22 0.98 0.74
N GLN A 141 7.79 1.40 1.85
CA GLN A 141 8.31 2.74 2.12
C GLN A 141 9.34 3.22 1.07
N ASP A 142 10.24 2.34 0.64
CA ASP A 142 11.28 2.67 -0.34
C ASP A 142 10.96 2.05 -1.70
N PRO A 143 10.52 2.86 -2.68
CA PRO A 143 10.28 2.38 -4.03
C PRO A 143 11.55 1.92 -4.74
N PHE A 144 12.74 2.43 -4.37
CA PHE A 144 14.01 1.96 -4.91
C PHE A 144 14.33 0.55 -4.47
N ALA A 145 14.25 0.27 -3.17
CA ALA A 145 14.51 -1.06 -2.63
C ALA A 145 13.45 -2.08 -3.05
N SER A 146 12.25 -1.63 -3.40
CA SER A 146 11.14 -2.50 -3.80
C SER A 146 11.19 -2.96 -5.26
N LEU A 147 11.97 -2.28 -6.12
CA LEU A 147 12.11 -2.59 -7.54
C LEU A 147 13.49 -3.20 -7.84
N ASN A 148 13.54 -4.24 -8.68
CA ASN A 148 14.81 -4.81 -9.13
C ASN A 148 15.47 -3.90 -10.18
N PRO A 149 16.66 -3.31 -9.91
CA PRO A 149 17.29 -2.36 -10.83
C PRO A 149 17.71 -2.97 -12.17
N GLN A 150 17.84 -4.30 -12.24
CA GLN A 150 18.28 -5.03 -13.44
C GLN A 150 17.11 -5.58 -14.28
N MET A 151 15.87 -5.33 -13.87
CA MET A 151 14.69 -5.88 -14.53
C MET A 151 13.84 -4.75 -15.14
N GLN A 152 13.37 -4.93 -16.36
CA GLN A 152 12.45 -3.99 -16.99
C GLN A 152 11.14 -3.86 -16.20
N LEU A 153 10.54 -2.67 -16.26
CA LEU A 153 9.34 -2.34 -15.46
C LEU A 153 8.15 -3.25 -15.81
N SER A 154 7.96 -3.58 -17.10
CA SER A 154 6.90 -4.51 -17.52
C SER A 154 7.01 -5.87 -16.85
N HIS A 155 8.23 -6.41 -16.74
CA HIS A 155 8.47 -7.71 -16.12
C HIS A 155 8.19 -7.67 -14.61
N GLN A 156 8.56 -6.58 -13.93
CA GLN A 156 8.30 -6.43 -12.50
C GLN A 156 6.82 -6.30 -12.16
N VAL A 157 6.05 -5.57 -12.99
CA VAL A 157 4.59 -5.46 -12.84
C VAL A 157 3.89 -6.77 -13.22
N ALA A 158 4.46 -7.54 -14.16
CA ALA A 158 3.93 -8.83 -14.59
C ALA A 158 4.22 -9.97 -13.58
N GLU A 159 5.27 -9.85 -12.76
CA GLU A 159 5.74 -10.91 -11.85
C GLU A 159 4.63 -11.50 -10.94
N PRO A 160 3.79 -10.71 -10.28
CA PRO A 160 2.68 -11.28 -9.50
C PRO A 160 1.74 -12.14 -10.35
N MET A 161 1.39 -11.70 -11.57
CA MET A 161 0.53 -12.48 -12.46
C MET A 161 1.18 -13.80 -12.87
N GLN A 162 2.50 -13.80 -13.15
CA GLN A 162 3.24 -15.03 -13.48
C GLN A 162 3.22 -16.05 -12.35
N ASN A 163 3.25 -15.57 -11.11
CA ASN A 163 3.31 -16.41 -9.92
C ASN A 163 1.94 -16.98 -9.49
N PHE A 164 0.84 -16.35 -9.91
CA PHE A 164 -0.50 -16.67 -9.41
C PHE A 164 -1.51 -17.04 -10.50
N GLU A 165 -1.21 -16.77 -11.77
CA GLU A 165 -2.17 -16.94 -12.86
C GLU A 165 -1.53 -17.68 -14.05
N SER A 166 -2.32 -18.53 -14.68
CA SER A 166 -1.92 -19.25 -15.93
C SER A 166 -2.50 -18.51 -17.13
N ILE A 167 -1.96 -17.33 -17.44
CA ILE A 167 -2.37 -16.51 -18.58
C ILE A 167 -1.29 -16.46 -19.66
N SER A 168 -1.68 -16.23 -20.92
CA SER A 168 -0.74 -16.10 -22.03
C SER A 168 0.19 -14.90 -21.88
N ALA A 169 1.34 -14.92 -22.54
CA ALA A 169 2.27 -13.79 -22.54
C ALA A 169 1.64 -12.53 -23.14
N SER A 170 0.81 -12.67 -24.18
CA SER A 170 0.10 -11.55 -24.80
C SER A 170 -0.89 -10.92 -23.83
N GLU A 171 -1.77 -11.72 -23.22
CA GLU A 171 -2.74 -11.23 -22.25
C GLU A 171 -2.08 -10.54 -21.07
N ARG A 172 -0.99 -11.11 -20.54
CA ARG A 172 -0.21 -10.52 -19.46
C ARG A 172 0.35 -9.16 -19.85
N ASN A 173 0.93 -9.05 -21.06
CA ASN A 173 1.47 -7.79 -21.56
C ASN A 173 0.38 -6.70 -21.71
N ASP A 174 -0.80 -7.09 -22.22
CA ASP A 174 -1.95 -6.19 -22.32
C ASP A 174 -2.45 -5.73 -20.96
N ARG A 175 -2.45 -6.62 -19.95
CA ARG A 175 -2.82 -6.25 -18.58
C ARG A 175 -1.79 -5.29 -17.96
N VAL A 176 -0.50 -5.52 -18.18
CA VAL A 176 0.56 -4.60 -17.75
C VAL A 176 0.38 -3.22 -18.40
N ALA A 177 0.10 -3.17 -19.71
CA ALA A 177 -0.14 -1.91 -20.40
C ALA A 177 -1.33 -1.14 -19.78
N ARG A 178 -2.45 -1.82 -19.49
CA ARG A 178 -3.59 -1.21 -18.80
C ARG A 178 -3.25 -0.73 -17.38
N LEU A 179 -2.38 -1.43 -16.66
CA LEU A 179 -1.92 -0.98 -15.33
C LEU A 179 -1.06 0.27 -15.43
N PHE A 180 -0.19 0.37 -16.45
CA PHE A 180 0.57 1.60 -16.71
C PHE A 180 -0.36 2.79 -16.98
N ASP A 181 -1.38 2.60 -17.83
CA ASP A 181 -2.39 3.64 -18.08
C ASP A 181 -3.09 4.08 -16.77
N ARG A 182 -3.50 3.11 -15.94
CA ARG A 182 -4.18 3.37 -14.65
C ARG A 182 -3.34 4.17 -13.66
N VAL A 183 -2.02 3.93 -13.65
CA VAL A 183 -1.11 4.70 -12.79
C VAL A 183 -0.56 5.94 -13.50
N GLN A 184 -1.16 6.34 -14.64
CA GLN A 184 -0.82 7.53 -15.41
C GLN A 184 0.65 7.54 -15.85
N LEU A 185 1.18 6.38 -16.24
CA LEU A 185 2.50 6.22 -16.84
C LEU A 185 2.38 5.92 -18.34
N PRO A 186 3.21 6.53 -19.20
CA PRO A 186 3.26 6.20 -20.62
C PRO A 186 3.60 4.72 -20.82
N ARG A 187 2.88 4.02 -21.73
CA ARG A 187 3.18 2.62 -22.07
C ARG A 187 4.60 2.41 -22.58
N ALA A 188 5.21 3.44 -23.18
CA ALA A 188 6.62 3.40 -23.60
C ALA A 188 7.59 3.15 -22.44
N PHE A 189 7.18 3.40 -21.18
CA PHE A 189 8.01 3.14 -20.00
C PHE A 189 8.10 1.64 -19.65
N MET A 190 7.25 0.81 -20.22
CA MET A 190 7.24 -0.64 -19.96
C MET A 190 8.61 -1.31 -20.23
N SER A 191 9.37 -0.81 -21.22
CA SER A 191 10.70 -1.31 -21.57
C SER A 191 11.84 -0.67 -20.78
N ARG A 192 11.56 0.36 -19.96
CA ARG A 192 12.58 1.04 -19.16
C ARG A 192 12.96 0.25 -17.90
N TYR A 193 14.03 0.71 -17.27
CA TYR A 193 14.54 0.20 -16.00
C TYR A 193 14.27 1.22 -14.87
N PRO A 194 14.23 0.78 -13.59
CA PRO A 194 13.94 1.69 -12.47
C PRO A 194 14.85 2.91 -12.37
N HIS A 195 16.13 2.80 -12.72
CA HIS A 195 17.08 3.92 -12.66
C HIS A 195 16.79 5.04 -13.66
N GLU A 196 15.98 4.79 -14.69
CA GLU A 196 15.57 5.78 -15.70
C GLU A 196 14.33 6.59 -15.26
N LEU A 197 13.79 6.35 -14.06
CA LEU A 197 12.57 6.96 -13.56
C LEU A 197 12.83 7.94 -12.41
N SER A 198 11.97 8.97 -12.30
CA SER A 198 11.88 9.79 -11.09
C SER A 198 11.32 9.01 -9.90
N GLY A 199 11.46 9.55 -8.67
CA GLY A 199 10.91 8.94 -7.46
C GLY A 199 9.40 8.67 -7.55
N GLY A 200 8.62 9.67 -7.97
CA GLY A 200 7.18 9.54 -8.14
C GLY A 200 6.78 8.54 -9.24
N GLN A 201 7.55 8.46 -10.33
CA GLN A 201 7.31 7.46 -11.38
C GLN A 201 7.59 6.04 -10.87
N ARG A 202 8.64 5.83 -10.07
CA ARG A 202 8.90 4.54 -9.41
C ARG A 202 7.79 4.15 -8.45
N GLN A 203 7.28 5.12 -7.69
CA GLN A 203 6.14 4.89 -6.80
C GLN A 203 4.90 4.45 -7.57
N ARG A 204 4.61 5.09 -8.70
CA ARG A 204 3.50 4.67 -9.59
C ARG A 204 3.70 3.24 -10.13
N VAL A 205 4.93 2.83 -10.43
CA VAL A 205 5.24 1.42 -10.82
C VAL A 205 5.01 0.46 -9.64
N ALA A 206 5.41 0.83 -8.43
CA ALA A 206 5.15 0.02 -7.23
C ALA A 206 3.65 -0.15 -6.97
N ILE A 207 2.86 0.92 -7.17
CA ILE A 207 1.39 0.87 -7.13
C ILE A 207 0.85 -0.06 -8.22
N ALA A 208 1.31 0.07 -9.48
CA ALA A 208 0.89 -0.80 -10.58
C ALA A 208 1.16 -2.28 -10.28
N ARG A 209 2.32 -2.60 -9.68
CA ARG A 209 2.66 -3.96 -9.26
C ARG A 209 1.72 -4.47 -8.16
N ALA A 210 1.39 -3.65 -7.17
CA ALA A 210 0.44 -4.01 -6.12
C ALA A 210 -0.96 -4.28 -6.68
N LEU A 211 -1.38 -3.55 -7.72
CA LEU A 211 -2.68 -3.72 -8.39
C LEU A 211 -2.74 -4.95 -9.30
N ALA A 212 -1.62 -5.58 -9.64
CA ALA A 212 -1.53 -6.62 -10.66
C ALA A 212 -2.47 -7.82 -10.45
N LEU A 213 -2.79 -8.13 -9.19
CA LEU A 213 -3.68 -9.24 -8.79
C LEU A 213 -5.09 -8.79 -8.40
N ASN A 214 -5.47 -7.54 -8.66
CA ASN A 214 -6.74 -6.94 -8.23
C ASN A 214 -7.02 -7.18 -6.74
N PRO A 215 -6.16 -6.66 -5.83
CA PRO A 215 -6.33 -6.85 -4.40
C PRO A 215 -7.60 -6.16 -3.89
N LYS A 216 -8.10 -6.59 -2.73
CA LYS A 216 -9.17 -5.91 -1.98
C LYS A 216 -8.60 -4.91 -0.98
N LEU A 217 -7.42 -5.20 -0.44
CA LEU A 217 -6.71 -4.39 0.57
C LEU A 217 -5.30 -4.08 0.10
N ILE A 218 -4.89 -2.83 0.24
CA ILE A 218 -3.50 -2.41 0.08
C ILE A 218 -3.02 -1.78 1.38
N ILE A 219 -1.91 -2.29 1.91
CA ILE A 219 -1.19 -1.69 3.02
C ILE A 219 -0.12 -0.78 2.44
N ALA A 220 -0.26 0.53 2.62
CA ALA A 220 0.67 1.55 2.14
C ALA A 220 1.60 1.97 3.30
N ASP A 221 2.80 1.38 3.35
CA ASP A 221 3.79 1.63 4.41
C ASP A 221 4.65 2.83 4.01
N GLU A 222 4.34 4.01 4.57
CA GLU A 222 5.00 5.29 4.28
C GLU A 222 5.19 5.57 2.78
N ALA A 223 4.21 5.17 1.98
CA ALA A 223 4.30 5.09 0.51
C ALA A 223 4.64 6.41 -0.20
N VAL A 224 4.55 7.55 0.47
CA VAL A 224 4.83 8.87 -0.12
C VAL A 224 5.90 9.66 0.64
N SER A 225 6.40 9.16 1.77
CA SER A 225 7.29 9.91 2.67
C SER A 225 8.62 10.34 2.05
N ALA A 226 9.12 9.59 1.07
CA ALA A 226 10.38 9.85 0.38
C ALA A 226 10.24 10.76 -0.87
N LEU A 227 9.05 11.32 -1.11
CA LEU A 227 8.74 12.12 -2.29
C LEU A 227 8.62 13.60 -1.94
N ASP A 228 8.88 14.47 -2.92
CA ASP A 228 8.61 15.92 -2.79
C ASP A 228 7.11 16.18 -2.60
N VAL A 229 6.75 17.23 -1.86
CA VAL A 229 5.36 17.57 -1.49
C VAL A 229 4.39 17.58 -2.68
N SER A 230 4.80 18.15 -3.82
CA SER A 230 3.97 18.18 -5.04
C SER A 230 3.72 16.77 -5.60
N VAL A 231 4.75 15.94 -5.60
CA VAL A 231 4.67 14.55 -6.08
C VAL A 231 3.88 13.68 -5.10
N GLN A 232 3.99 13.94 -3.78
CA GLN A 232 3.14 13.29 -2.76
C GLN A 232 1.66 13.52 -3.07
N ALA A 233 1.25 14.78 -3.31
CA ALA A 233 -0.13 15.13 -3.62
C ALA A 233 -0.64 14.40 -4.88
N GLU A 234 0.18 14.31 -5.93
CA GLU A 234 -0.16 13.58 -7.15
C GLU A 234 -0.38 12.08 -6.88
N VAL A 235 0.51 11.45 -6.11
CA VAL A 235 0.41 10.02 -5.80
C VAL A 235 -0.79 9.74 -4.88
N LEU A 236 -1.06 10.61 -3.90
CA LEU A 236 -2.22 10.48 -3.03
C LEU A 236 -3.53 10.62 -3.80
N ASN A 237 -3.63 11.61 -4.70
CA ASN A 237 -4.80 11.76 -5.58
C ASN A 237 -5.00 10.54 -6.47
N LEU A 238 -3.92 10.01 -7.07
CA LEU A 238 -3.97 8.76 -7.82
C LEU A 238 -4.51 7.59 -6.97
N MET A 239 -4.06 7.46 -5.72
CA MET A 239 -4.54 6.39 -4.83
C MET A 239 -6.03 6.56 -4.50
N MET A 240 -6.52 7.80 -4.34
CA MET A 240 -7.94 8.10 -4.15
C MET A 240 -8.77 7.76 -5.40
N GLU A 241 -8.30 8.10 -6.61
CA GLU A 241 -8.92 7.70 -7.87
C GLU A 241 -9.01 6.18 -8.00
N LEU A 242 -7.92 5.47 -7.73
CA LEU A 242 -7.87 4.01 -7.76
C LEU A 242 -8.82 3.38 -6.73
N GLN A 243 -8.96 3.99 -5.55
CA GLN A 243 -9.92 3.55 -4.53
C GLN A 243 -11.36 3.67 -5.05
N ALA A 244 -11.70 4.82 -5.63
CA ALA A 244 -13.04 5.06 -6.16
C ALA A 244 -13.39 4.13 -7.33
N ASP A 245 -12.44 3.93 -8.25
CA ASP A 245 -12.67 3.15 -9.47
C ASP A 245 -12.68 1.63 -9.24
N LEU A 246 -11.89 1.14 -8.27
CA LEU A 246 -11.68 -0.28 -8.03
C LEU A 246 -12.32 -0.79 -6.73
N GLY A 247 -12.89 0.09 -5.92
CA GLY A 247 -13.43 -0.26 -4.60
C GLY A 247 -12.35 -0.75 -3.62
N LEU A 248 -11.13 -0.24 -3.74
CA LEU A 248 -10.01 -0.64 -2.89
C LEU A 248 -10.20 -0.17 -1.45
N SER A 249 -9.67 -0.94 -0.51
CA SER A 249 -9.49 -0.50 0.87
C SER A 249 -8.03 -0.27 1.16
N TYR A 250 -7.72 0.73 1.98
CA TYR A 250 -6.34 1.03 2.35
C TYR A 250 -6.13 0.96 3.87
N LEU A 251 -4.99 0.39 4.27
CA LEU A 251 -4.35 0.68 5.55
C LEU A 251 -3.15 1.59 5.27
N PHE A 252 -3.29 2.86 5.57
CA PHE A 252 -2.27 3.87 5.32
C PHE A 252 -1.40 4.02 6.58
N ILE A 253 -0.09 3.80 6.46
CA ILE A 253 0.87 3.97 7.55
C ILE A 253 1.66 5.24 7.27
N SER A 254 1.63 6.20 8.21
CA SER A 254 2.35 7.46 8.13
C SER A 254 3.02 7.80 9.46
N HIS A 255 4.09 8.59 9.41
CA HIS A 255 4.72 9.17 10.61
C HIS A 255 4.32 10.64 10.81
N ASP A 256 3.74 11.30 9.78
CA ASP A 256 3.23 12.67 9.84
C ASP A 256 1.69 12.69 9.71
N MET A 257 1.09 13.68 10.40
CA MET A 257 -0.34 14.03 10.30
C MET A 257 -0.53 15.20 9.34
#